data_63e2edb45af4fb5ba55c26bfbf5e6e03
#
_entry.id   63e2edb45af4fb5ba55c26bfbf5e6e03
#
_cell.length_a   1.000
_cell.length_b   1.000
_cell.length_c   1.000
_cell.angle_alpha   90.00
_cell.angle_beta   90.00
_cell.angle_gamma   90.00
#
_symmetry.space_group_name_H-M   'P 1'
#
loop_
_entity.id
_entity.type
_entity.pdbx_description
1 polymer ?
#
loop_
_entity_poly.entity_id
_entity_poly.type
_entity_poly.pdbx_seq_one_letter_code
_entity_poly.pdbx_strand_id
1 'polypeptide(L)'
;MCIRDRKAVFDIADGNIKKDTAEIAPIIDEAIKGIQAAAEKPDGISGLPSGFNALDAVTSGWQPSDLVIIAARPAMGKTAFVLSMARNMAVKHHQAVAIFSLEMSAVQLVNRLIASETELSAEKLKTGRLTDEEWQQLHSRIKALVEAPILVDDTPALSIFELRAKCRRLKQKYGIKVLIIDYLQLMTAGADMRGNREQEVSLISRQLKIIAKELSIPVMALSQLNRGVESRPDKKPMLSDLRESGSIEQDADMVMFIHRPEKYGITVDNEGNSLLGIATIIIAKHRSGAVGEVNLRFRAELTCLLYTSDAADDRI
;
A
#
# COMPACT_ATOMS: atom_id res chain seq x y z
N MET A 1 -7.62 47.56 13.38
CA MET A 1 -7.46 46.41 12.52
C MET A 1 -6.85 46.90 11.20
N CYS A 2 -5.57 46.63 11.00
CA CYS A 2 -4.76 47.21 9.94
C CYS A 2 -5.09 46.52 8.60
N ILE A 3 -4.92 47.24 7.48
CA ILE A 3 -5.16 46.74 6.12
C ILE A 3 -4.31 45.46 5.83
N ARG A 4 -3.12 45.35 6.47
CA ARG A 4 -2.26 44.15 6.42
C ARG A 4 -2.92 42.91 7.05
N ASP A 5 -3.66 43.08 8.16
CA ASP A 5 -4.32 41.96 8.83
C ASP A 5 -5.50 41.42 8.03
N ARG A 6 -6.21 42.31 7.27
CA ARG A 6 -7.28 41.88 6.36
C ARG A 6 -6.73 41.06 5.19
N LYS A 7 -5.59 41.46 4.62
CA LYS A 7 -4.94 40.72 3.54
C LYS A 7 -4.46 39.34 3.99
N ALA A 8 -3.83 39.27 5.18
CA ALA A 8 -3.40 37.99 5.75
C ALA A 8 -4.57 37.03 6.08
N VAL A 9 -5.71 37.57 6.55
CA VAL A 9 -6.94 36.78 6.77
C VAL A 9 -7.57 36.35 5.44
N PHE A 10 -7.52 37.23 4.42
CA PHE A 10 -7.99 36.89 3.07
C PHE A 10 -7.11 35.83 2.42
N ASP A 11 -5.78 35.96 2.53
CA ASP A 11 -4.81 34.97 2.01
C ASP A 11 -4.94 33.59 2.71
N ILE A 12 -5.31 33.59 4.00
CA ILE A 12 -5.63 32.36 4.75
C ILE A 12 -6.98 31.78 4.30
N ALA A 13 -7.96 32.62 4.01
CA ALA A 13 -9.26 32.22 3.48
C ALA A 13 -9.14 31.71 2.05
N ASP A 14 -8.37 32.39 1.19
CA ASP A 14 -8.07 31.97 -0.19
C ASP A 14 -7.26 30.66 -0.22
N GLY A 15 -6.35 30.43 0.72
CA GLY A 15 -5.66 29.14 0.87
C GLY A 15 -6.59 27.97 1.21
N ASN A 16 -7.82 28.23 1.60
CA ASN A 16 -8.90 27.26 1.84
C ASN A 16 -9.93 27.18 0.70
N ILE A 17 -9.83 28.04 -0.33
CA ILE A 17 -10.68 27.94 -1.51
C ILE A 17 -10.27 26.69 -2.29
N LYS A 18 -11.22 25.77 -2.46
CA LYS A 18 -11.11 24.62 -3.37
C LYS A 18 -10.58 25.10 -4.71
N LYS A 19 -9.68 24.32 -5.35
CA LYS A 19 -9.14 24.59 -6.69
C LYS A 19 -10.22 25.21 -7.56
N ASP A 20 -9.94 26.40 -8.12
CA ASP A 20 -10.83 27.04 -9.05
C ASP A 20 -11.11 26.14 -10.25
N THR A 21 -12.27 26.34 -10.86
CA THR A 21 -12.63 25.64 -12.11
C THR A 21 -11.55 25.96 -13.15
N ALA A 22 -10.86 24.94 -13.63
CA ALA A 22 -9.83 25.10 -14.65
C ALA A 22 -10.42 24.93 -16.06
N GLU A 23 -9.93 25.69 -17.02
CA GLU A 23 -10.23 25.47 -18.43
C GLU A 23 -9.72 24.10 -18.88
N ILE A 24 -10.44 23.50 -19.84
CA ILE A 24 -10.11 22.13 -20.31
C ILE A 24 -8.79 22.05 -21.08
N ALA A 25 -8.40 23.13 -21.78
CA ALA A 25 -7.25 23.14 -22.69
C ALA A 25 -5.92 22.78 -21.97
N PRO A 26 -5.52 23.43 -20.85
CA PRO A 26 -4.30 23.05 -20.12
C PRO A 26 -4.38 21.63 -19.52
N ILE A 27 -5.59 21.14 -19.19
CA ILE A 27 -5.77 19.77 -18.71
C ILE A 27 -5.52 18.75 -19.82
N ILE A 28 -5.97 19.04 -21.06
CA ILE A 28 -5.69 18.22 -22.24
C ILE A 28 -4.19 18.14 -22.49
N ASP A 29 -3.48 19.27 -22.45
CA ASP A 29 -2.03 19.31 -22.65
C ASP A 29 -1.28 18.47 -21.62
N GLU A 30 -1.70 18.51 -20.34
CA GLU A 30 -1.14 17.68 -19.28
C GLU A 30 -1.43 16.18 -19.51
N ALA A 31 -2.65 15.86 -19.93
CA ALA A 31 -3.04 14.48 -20.25
C ALA A 31 -2.25 13.92 -21.44
N ILE A 32 -2.05 14.71 -22.51
CA ILE A 32 -1.25 14.28 -23.67
C ILE A 32 0.22 14.04 -23.28
N LYS A 33 0.81 14.92 -22.47
CA LYS A 33 2.17 14.73 -21.95
C LYS A 33 2.27 13.44 -21.13
N GLY A 34 1.25 13.13 -20.31
CA GLY A 34 1.16 11.86 -19.56
C GLY A 34 1.13 10.64 -20.48
N ILE A 35 0.34 10.68 -21.55
CA ILE A 35 0.25 9.60 -22.54
C ILE A 35 1.60 9.42 -23.27
N GLN A 36 2.25 10.51 -23.69
CA GLN A 36 3.56 10.46 -24.33
C GLN A 36 4.63 9.85 -23.41
N ALA A 37 4.68 10.31 -22.14
CA ALA A 37 5.61 9.78 -21.15
C ALA A 37 5.38 8.29 -20.84
N ALA A 38 4.14 7.81 -20.90
CA ALA A 38 3.84 6.39 -20.77
C ALA A 38 4.27 5.56 -21.99
N ALA A 39 4.12 6.11 -23.20
CA ALA A 39 4.54 5.46 -24.45
C ALA A 39 6.07 5.31 -24.57
N GLU A 40 6.83 6.22 -23.96
CA GLU A 40 8.30 6.19 -23.94
C GLU A 40 8.86 5.15 -22.94
N LYS A 41 8.05 4.66 -21.99
CA LYS A 41 8.50 3.65 -21.02
C LYS A 41 8.48 2.26 -21.64
N PRO A 42 9.61 1.50 -21.57
CA PRO A 42 9.69 0.15 -22.13
C PRO A 42 8.62 -0.80 -21.59
N ASP A 43 8.24 -0.61 -20.31
CA ASP A 43 7.32 -1.47 -19.59
C ASP A 43 5.84 -1.07 -19.77
N GLY A 44 5.55 0.05 -20.46
CA GLY A 44 4.19 0.57 -20.67
C GLY A 44 3.45 0.97 -19.38
N ILE A 45 4.16 1.07 -18.24
CA ILE A 45 3.56 1.36 -16.94
C ILE A 45 3.39 2.87 -16.79
N SER A 46 2.14 3.35 -16.83
CA SER A 46 1.83 4.77 -16.70
C SER A 46 1.99 5.28 -15.26
N GLY A 47 1.64 4.44 -14.29
CA GLY A 47 1.67 4.74 -12.86
C GLY A 47 3.02 4.47 -12.18
N LEU A 48 2.99 4.44 -10.84
CA LEU A 48 4.11 4.04 -10.00
C LEU A 48 4.20 2.50 -9.98
N PRO A 49 5.31 1.87 -10.39
CA PRO A 49 5.42 0.41 -10.43
C PRO A 49 5.35 -0.19 -9.03
N SER A 50 4.66 -1.32 -8.88
CA SER A 50 4.62 -2.09 -7.64
C SER A 50 5.89 -2.89 -7.40
N GLY A 51 6.63 -3.16 -8.48
CA GLY A 51 7.77 -4.07 -8.54
C GLY A 51 7.37 -5.54 -8.61
N PHE A 52 6.09 -5.83 -8.88
CA PHE A 52 5.58 -7.14 -9.25
C PHE A 52 5.05 -7.08 -10.69
N ASN A 53 5.84 -7.52 -11.67
CA ASN A 53 5.54 -7.34 -13.09
C ASN A 53 4.14 -7.82 -13.49
N ALA A 54 3.69 -8.98 -12.97
CA ALA A 54 2.36 -9.49 -13.26
C ALA A 54 1.23 -8.59 -12.70
N LEU A 55 1.45 -7.96 -11.54
CA LEU A 55 0.51 -7.00 -10.96
C LEU A 55 0.52 -5.69 -11.75
N ASP A 56 1.71 -5.22 -12.12
CA ASP A 56 1.89 -3.99 -12.89
C ASP A 56 1.29 -4.11 -14.30
N ALA A 57 1.35 -5.30 -14.92
CA ALA A 57 0.71 -5.57 -16.21
C ALA A 57 -0.82 -5.42 -16.16
N VAL A 58 -1.48 -5.76 -15.04
CA VAL A 58 -2.93 -5.63 -14.86
C VAL A 58 -3.33 -4.23 -14.43
N THR A 59 -2.54 -3.61 -13.55
CA THR A 59 -2.88 -2.31 -12.94
C THR A 59 -2.32 -1.11 -13.69
N SER A 60 -1.36 -1.31 -14.59
CA SER A 60 -0.51 -0.26 -15.20
C SER A 60 0.23 0.58 -14.15
N GLY A 61 0.52 -0.02 -12.96
CA GLY A 61 1.08 0.64 -11.80
C GLY A 61 0.06 1.47 -11.01
N TRP A 62 0.50 2.06 -9.91
CA TRP A 62 -0.35 2.84 -9.01
C TRP A 62 -0.56 4.23 -9.54
N GLN A 63 -1.82 4.60 -9.78
CA GLN A 63 -2.15 5.89 -10.37
C GLN A 63 -2.20 7.00 -9.30
N PRO A 64 -1.74 8.22 -9.64
CA PRO A 64 -1.91 9.37 -8.74
C PRO A 64 -3.39 9.58 -8.38
N SER A 65 -3.64 10.01 -7.14
CA SER A 65 -4.97 10.29 -6.60
C SER A 65 -5.87 9.07 -6.37
N ASP A 66 -5.39 7.84 -6.59
CA ASP A 66 -6.15 6.63 -6.31
C ASP A 66 -6.12 6.25 -4.82
N LEU A 67 -7.27 5.80 -4.33
CA LEU A 67 -7.41 5.08 -3.08
C LEU A 67 -7.46 3.58 -3.37
N VAL A 68 -6.44 2.86 -2.93
CA VAL A 68 -6.31 1.42 -3.08
C VAL A 68 -6.55 0.76 -1.72
N ILE A 69 -7.53 -0.12 -1.66
CA ILE A 69 -7.80 -0.91 -0.46
C ILE A 69 -7.22 -2.30 -0.64
N ILE A 70 -6.39 -2.72 0.32
CA ILE A 70 -5.80 -4.06 0.35
C ILE A 70 -6.34 -4.77 1.58
N ALA A 71 -7.22 -5.74 1.37
CA ALA A 71 -7.92 -6.40 2.46
C ALA A 71 -7.61 -7.90 2.54
N ALA A 72 -7.52 -8.42 3.76
CA ALA A 72 -7.35 -9.84 4.00
C ALA A 72 -7.76 -10.22 5.42
N ARG A 73 -7.93 -11.53 5.65
CA ARG A 73 -8.00 -12.09 7.01
C ARG A 73 -6.64 -11.97 7.72
N PRO A 74 -6.59 -12.03 9.05
CA PRO A 74 -5.35 -12.08 9.81
C PRO A 74 -4.40 -13.18 9.30
N ALA A 75 -3.10 -12.94 9.39
CA ALA A 75 -2.04 -13.86 8.97
C ALA A 75 -1.97 -14.22 7.47
N MET A 76 -2.76 -13.58 6.60
CA MET A 76 -2.71 -13.77 5.14
C MET A 76 -1.54 -13.04 4.46
N GLY A 77 -0.81 -12.16 5.19
CA GLY A 77 0.38 -11.49 4.67
C GLY A 77 0.15 -10.07 4.15
N LYS A 78 -0.90 -9.34 4.61
CA LYS A 78 -1.15 -7.93 4.22
C LYS A 78 0.10 -7.06 4.39
N THR A 79 0.62 -6.99 5.59
CA THR A 79 1.82 -6.20 5.91
C THR A 79 3.03 -6.66 5.11
N ALA A 80 3.22 -7.98 4.92
CA ALA A 80 4.30 -8.53 4.10
C ALA A 80 4.20 -8.05 2.64
N PHE A 81 3.00 -8.05 2.06
CA PHE A 81 2.76 -7.60 0.70
C PHE A 81 3.12 -6.12 0.52
N VAL A 82 2.60 -5.23 1.37
CA VAL A 82 2.88 -3.80 1.23
C VAL A 82 4.33 -3.43 1.56
N LEU A 83 4.99 -4.15 2.48
CA LEU A 83 6.41 -3.96 2.75
C LEU A 83 7.28 -4.42 1.57
N SER A 84 6.93 -5.54 0.91
CA SER A 84 7.62 -5.97 -0.30
C SER A 84 7.47 -4.95 -1.43
N MET A 85 6.26 -4.40 -1.63
CA MET A 85 6.03 -3.29 -2.58
C MET A 85 6.83 -2.05 -2.20
N ALA A 86 6.78 -1.63 -0.93
CA ALA A 86 7.50 -0.45 -0.44
C ALA A 86 9.01 -0.58 -0.69
N ARG A 87 9.59 -1.76 -0.39
CA ARG A 87 10.97 -2.08 -0.69
C ARG A 87 11.25 -1.98 -2.20
N ASN A 88 10.44 -2.62 -3.03
CA ASN A 88 10.63 -2.59 -4.47
C ASN A 88 10.56 -1.16 -5.02
N MET A 89 9.57 -0.36 -4.61
CA MET A 89 9.43 1.04 -5.01
C MET A 89 10.61 1.90 -4.56
N ALA A 90 11.08 1.73 -3.32
CA ALA A 90 12.11 2.58 -2.76
C ALA A 90 13.53 2.14 -3.19
N VAL A 91 13.84 0.84 -3.18
CA VAL A 91 15.17 0.32 -3.51
C VAL A 91 15.38 0.24 -5.01
N LYS A 92 14.44 -0.39 -5.75
CA LYS A 92 14.61 -0.60 -7.21
C LYS A 92 14.27 0.64 -8.04
N HIS A 93 13.25 1.42 -7.62
CA HIS A 93 12.74 2.55 -8.40
C HIS A 93 13.04 3.91 -7.76
N HIS A 94 13.74 3.96 -6.62
CA HIS A 94 14.10 5.18 -5.88
C HIS A 94 12.93 6.14 -5.61
N GLN A 95 11.73 5.55 -5.39
CA GLN A 95 10.52 6.33 -5.10
C GLN A 95 10.33 6.47 -3.60
N ALA A 96 10.05 7.69 -3.14
CA ALA A 96 9.85 7.97 -1.73
C ALA A 96 8.50 7.40 -1.24
N VAL A 97 8.56 6.49 -0.26
CA VAL A 97 7.42 5.79 0.33
C VAL A 97 7.20 6.24 1.77
N ALA A 98 5.97 6.60 2.13
CA ALA A 98 5.60 6.85 3.52
C ALA A 98 4.71 5.72 4.05
N ILE A 99 5.08 5.14 5.18
CA ILE A 99 4.36 4.04 5.84
C ILE A 99 3.90 4.52 7.21
N PHE A 100 2.59 4.49 7.46
CA PHE A 100 1.99 4.70 8.77
C PHE A 100 1.54 3.36 9.32
N SER A 101 2.19 2.91 10.39
CA SER A 101 1.90 1.64 11.06
C SER A 101 1.22 1.89 12.38
N LEU A 102 -0.03 1.50 12.49
CA LEU A 102 -0.82 1.67 13.71
C LEU A 102 -0.86 0.40 14.56
N GLU A 103 -0.39 -0.74 14.00
CA GLU A 103 -0.36 -2.04 14.67
C GLU A 103 1.04 -2.45 15.13
N MET A 104 2.06 -2.17 14.31
CA MET A 104 3.42 -2.61 14.55
C MET A 104 4.36 -1.43 14.79
N SER A 105 5.36 -1.60 15.66
CA SER A 105 6.40 -0.58 15.84
C SER A 105 7.30 -0.45 14.60
N ALA A 106 7.91 0.72 14.44
CA ALA A 106 8.84 1.00 13.35
C ALA A 106 9.99 -0.03 13.28
N VAL A 107 10.53 -0.43 14.43
CA VAL A 107 11.60 -1.44 14.51
C VAL A 107 11.12 -2.80 13.99
N GLN A 108 9.89 -3.21 14.30
CA GLN A 108 9.33 -4.47 13.80
C GLN A 108 9.15 -4.46 12.28
N LEU A 109 8.73 -3.32 11.70
CA LEU A 109 8.63 -3.16 10.25
C LEU A 109 10.00 -3.19 9.59
N VAL A 110 10.97 -2.47 10.14
CA VAL A 110 12.35 -2.42 9.63
C VAL A 110 12.99 -3.81 9.66
N ASN A 111 12.78 -4.59 10.74
CA ASN A 111 13.28 -5.96 10.81
C ASN A 111 12.71 -6.85 9.69
N ARG A 112 11.43 -6.67 9.30
CA ARG A 112 10.85 -7.40 8.15
C ARG A 112 11.44 -6.91 6.82
N LEU A 113 11.69 -5.62 6.67
CA LEU A 113 12.37 -5.08 5.47
C LEU A 113 13.80 -5.62 5.37
N ILE A 114 14.54 -5.70 6.49
CA ILE A 114 15.88 -6.28 6.56
C ILE A 114 15.83 -7.76 6.14
N ALA A 115 14.94 -8.57 6.72
CA ALA A 115 14.80 -9.98 6.37
C ALA A 115 14.52 -10.17 4.88
N SER A 116 13.63 -9.34 4.32
CA SER A 116 13.27 -9.36 2.90
C SER A 116 14.42 -8.93 1.98
N GLU A 117 15.20 -7.91 2.35
CA GLU A 117 16.30 -7.38 1.51
C GLU A 117 17.54 -8.24 1.59
N THR A 118 17.86 -8.70 2.79
CA THR A 118 19.07 -9.50 3.02
C THR A 118 18.87 -10.99 2.73
N GLU A 119 17.62 -11.44 2.55
CA GLU A 119 17.24 -12.85 2.40
C GLU A 119 17.68 -13.73 3.59
N LEU A 120 17.79 -13.12 4.77
CA LEU A 120 18.09 -13.81 6.02
C LEU A 120 16.80 -14.12 6.78
N SER A 121 16.72 -15.31 7.37
CA SER A 121 15.55 -15.72 8.15
C SER A 121 15.22 -14.72 9.26
N ALA A 122 13.96 -14.32 9.36
CA ALA A 122 13.47 -13.42 10.40
C ALA A 122 13.72 -13.97 11.82
N GLU A 123 13.72 -15.30 11.98
CA GLU A 123 14.05 -15.97 13.24
C GLU A 123 15.53 -15.80 13.61
N LYS A 124 16.45 -15.99 12.65
CA LYS A 124 17.89 -15.79 12.87
C LYS A 124 18.19 -14.32 13.21
N LEU A 125 17.59 -13.37 12.48
CA LEU A 125 17.73 -11.94 12.77
C LEU A 125 17.21 -11.58 14.17
N LYS A 126 16.08 -12.16 14.58
CA LYS A 126 15.50 -11.95 15.91
C LYS A 126 16.36 -12.52 17.05
N THR A 127 16.99 -13.67 16.83
CA THR A 127 17.79 -14.37 17.84
C THR A 127 19.27 -13.93 17.81
N GLY A 128 19.71 -13.21 16.77
CA GLY A 128 21.12 -12.84 16.56
C GLY A 128 22.04 -14.03 16.21
N ARG A 129 21.46 -15.20 15.90
CA ARG A 129 22.22 -16.41 15.57
C ARG A 129 22.58 -16.46 14.08
N LEU A 130 23.47 -15.58 13.67
CA LEU A 130 23.98 -15.49 12.32
C LEU A 130 25.39 -16.08 12.25
N THR A 131 25.71 -16.77 11.15
CA THR A 131 27.08 -17.18 10.83
C THR A 131 27.90 -15.96 10.35
N ASP A 132 29.21 -16.12 10.26
CA ASP A 132 30.08 -15.02 9.77
C ASP A 132 29.74 -14.64 8.32
N GLU A 133 29.39 -15.61 7.48
CA GLU A 133 28.93 -15.34 6.10
C GLU A 133 27.58 -14.59 6.10
N GLU A 134 26.65 -14.96 6.97
CA GLU A 134 25.36 -14.28 7.09
C GLU A 134 25.54 -12.83 7.61
N TRP A 135 26.50 -12.59 8.50
CA TRP A 135 26.86 -11.23 8.91
C TRP A 135 27.43 -10.41 7.75
N GLN A 136 28.27 -11.00 6.90
CA GLN A 136 28.78 -10.33 5.69
C GLN A 136 27.64 -10.04 4.70
N GLN A 137 26.72 -10.99 4.49
CA GLN A 137 25.52 -10.82 3.66
C GLN A 137 24.64 -9.67 4.19
N LEU A 138 24.39 -9.64 5.50
CA LEU A 138 23.65 -8.56 6.14
C LEU A 138 24.29 -7.20 5.86
N HIS A 139 25.60 -7.06 6.13
CA HIS A 139 26.32 -5.80 5.93
C HIS A 139 26.41 -5.35 4.47
N SER A 140 26.48 -6.28 3.53
CA SER A 140 26.56 -5.94 2.11
C SER A 140 25.21 -5.47 1.56
N ARG A 141 24.12 -6.19 1.88
CA ARG A 141 22.79 -5.93 1.31
C ARG A 141 22.02 -4.81 2.00
N ILE A 142 22.26 -4.56 3.31
CA ILE A 142 21.54 -3.52 4.06
C ILE A 142 21.77 -2.10 3.52
N LYS A 143 22.89 -1.86 2.82
CA LYS A 143 23.22 -0.54 2.27
C LYS A 143 22.13 -0.01 1.34
N ALA A 144 21.58 -0.87 0.48
CA ALA A 144 20.49 -0.49 -0.42
C ALA A 144 19.25 -0.02 0.34
N LEU A 145 18.95 -0.65 1.48
CA LEU A 145 17.82 -0.27 2.32
C LEU A 145 18.08 1.02 3.11
N VAL A 146 19.32 1.24 3.56
CA VAL A 146 19.71 2.48 4.27
C VAL A 146 19.60 3.71 3.37
N GLU A 147 19.91 3.57 2.07
CA GLU A 147 19.80 4.64 1.08
C GLU A 147 18.39 4.80 0.52
N ALA A 148 17.50 3.82 0.76
CA ALA A 148 16.15 3.83 0.23
C ALA A 148 15.29 4.91 0.92
N PRO A 149 14.51 5.71 0.17
CA PRO A 149 13.68 6.77 0.72
C PRO A 149 12.38 6.22 1.34
N ILE A 150 12.49 5.41 2.40
CA ILE A 150 11.37 4.87 3.16
C ILE A 150 11.21 5.66 4.46
N LEU A 151 10.03 6.21 4.66
CA LEU A 151 9.66 6.99 5.85
C LEU A 151 8.63 6.19 6.66
N VAL A 152 8.91 5.93 7.92
CA VAL A 152 8.03 5.14 8.80
C VAL A 152 7.54 6.02 9.95
N ASP A 153 6.25 5.97 10.23
CA ASP A 153 5.60 6.61 11.37
C ASP A 153 4.76 5.53 12.09
N ASP A 154 5.06 5.27 13.35
CA ASP A 154 4.36 4.29 14.18
C ASP A 154 3.56 4.94 15.33
N THR A 155 3.12 6.19 15.12
CA THR A 155 2.27 6.91 16.07
C THR A 155 0.96 6.13 16.29
N PRO A 156 0.67 5.66 17.51
CA PRO A 156 -0.56 4.93 17.80
C PRO A 156 -1.79 5.84 17.75
N ALA A 157 -2.96 5.26 17.45
CA ALA A 157 -4.26 5.94 17.46
C ALA A 157 -4.29 7.27 16.66
N LEU A 158 -3.60 7.29 15.53
CA LEU A 158 -3.48 8.47 14.66
C LEU A 158 -4.85 8.89 14.14
N SER A 159 -5.20 10.16 14.31
CA SER A 159 -6.42 10.71 13.72
C SER A 159 -6.23 11.01 12.23
N ILE A 160 -7.33 10.96 11.47
CA ILE A 160 -7.30 11.25 10.02
C ILE A 160 -6.82 12.69 9.74
N PHE A 161 -7.08 13.63 10.63
CA PHE A 161 -6.65 15.02 10.49
C PHE A 161 -5.15 15.18 10.75
N GLU A 162 -4.60 14.48 11.74
CA GLU A 162 -3.15 14.44 11.98
C GLU A 162 -2.41 13.76 10.84
N LEU A 163 -2.95 12.64 10.31
CA LEU A 163 -2.41 11.98 9.12
C LEU A 163 -2.29 12.96 7.96
N ARG A 164 -3.38 13.71 7.66
CA ARG A 164 -3.39 14.69 6.58
C ARG A 164 -2.31 15.76 6.77
N ALA A 165 -2.16 16.30 7.98
CA ALA A 165 -1.14 17.30 8.29
C ALA A 165 0.29 16.74 8.16
N LYS A 166 0.53 15.51 8.64
CA LYS A 166 1.82 14.81 8.47
C LYS A 166 2.13 14.56 7.00
N CYS A 167 1.16 14.07 6.23
CA CYS A 167 1.34 13.77 4.80
C CYS A 167 1.68 15.01 3.95
N ARG A 168 1.06 16.17 4.22
CA ARG A 168 1.42 17.44 3.59
C ARG A 168 2.89 17.79 3.82
N ARG A 169 3.37 17.68 5.08
CA ARG A 169 4.77 17.94 5.43
C ARG A 169 5.71 16.95 4.77
N LEU A 170 5.37 15.66 4.75
CA LEU A 170 6.17 14.62 4.10
C LEU A 170 6.24 14.84 2.58
N LYS A 171 5.12 15.22 1.93
CA LYS A 171 5.09 15.55 0.51
C LYS A 171 5.98 16.74 0.20
N GLN A 172 5.91 17.80 0.99
CA GLN A 172 6.72 19.02 0.79
C GLN A 172 8.20 18.78 1.05
N LYS A 173 8.55 18.04 2.12
CA LYS A 173 9.95 17.86 2.55
C LYS A 173 10.68 16.76 1.79
N TYR A 174 10.02 15.64 1.53
CA TYR A 174 10.63 14.43 0.98
C TYR A 174 10.09 14.03 -0.39
N GLY A 175 9.07 14.73 -0.89
CA GLY A 175 8.48 14.43 -2.20
C GLY A 175 7.83 13.05 -2.28
N ILE A 176 7.21 12.55 -1.20
CA ILE A 176 6.62 11.20 -1.17
C ILE A 176 5.75 10.94 -2.39
N LYS A 177 5.83 9.73 -2.92
CA LYS A 177 5.12 9.28 -4.12
C LYS A 177 3.98 8.31 -3.83
N VAL A 178 3.99 7.70 -2.65
CA VAL A 178 2.95 6.77 -2.19
C VAL A 178 2.79 6.86 -0.68
N LEU A 179 1.58 6.65 -0.20
CA LEU A 179 1.22 6.57 1.20
C LEU A 179 0.65 5.18 1.50
N ILE A 180 1.18 4.50 2.51
CA ILE A 180 0.71 3.19 2.99
C ILE A 180 0.24 3.33 4.44
N ILE A 181 -0.93 2.76 4.77
CA ILE A 181 -1.53 2.81 6.10
C ILE A 181 -1.86 1.39 6.56
N ASP A 182 -1.24 0.92 7.64
CA ASP A 182 -1.45 -0.41 8.22
C ASP A 182 -1.98 -0.29 9.67
N TYR A 183 -3.28 -0.46 9.92
CA TYR A 183 -4.43 -0.62 9.05
C TYR A 183 -5.56 0.36 9.44
N LEU A 184 -6.43 0.66 8.50
CA LEU A 184 -7.37 1.77 8.60
C LEU A 184 -8.34 1.66 9.81
N GLN A 185 -8.68 0.43 10.26
CA GLN A 185 -9.55 0.24 11.43
C GLN A 185 -8.89 0.63 12.78
N LEU A 186 -7.62 0.95 12.85
CA LEU A 186 -6.98 1.52 14.05
C LEU A 186 -6.94 3.05 14.04
N MET A 187 -7.34 3.66 12.93
CA MET A 187 -7.45 5.13 12.86
C MET A 187 -8.68 5.64 13.61
N THR A 188 -8.63 6.92 13.96
CA THR A 188 -9.75 7.64 14.59
C THR A 188 -10.19 8.82 13.74
N ALA A 189 -11.49 9.12 13.77
CA ALA A 189 -12.06 10.30 13.12
C ALA A 189 -12.13 11.53 14.05
N GLY A 190 -11.73 11.36 15.33
CA GLY A 190 -11.80 12.40 16.36
C GLY A 190 -12.78 12.05 17.48
N ALA A 191 -12.78 12.87 18.54
CA ALA A 191 -13.54 12.60 19.76
C ALA A 191 -15.07 12.59 19.58
N ASP A 192 -15.58 13.37 18.62
CA ASP A 192 -17.02 13.59 18.42
C ASP A 192 -17.75 12.41 17.76
N MET A 193 -17.03 11.43 17.19
CA MET A 193 -17.61 10.30 16.47
C MET A 193 -17.59 8.98 17.26
N ARG A 194 -17.34 9.03 18.57
CA ARG A 194 -17.33 7.84 19.44
C ARG A 194 -18.73 7.22 19.54
N GLY A 195 -18.86 5.97 19.10
CA GLY A 195 -20.06 5.16 19.25
C GLY A 195 -20.67 4.57 17.98
N ASN A 196 -20.30 5.05 16.80
CA ASN A 196 -20.71 4.45 15.52
C ASN A 196 -19.51 4.14 14.65
N ARG A 197 -18.97 2.93 14.80
CA ARG A 197 -17.74 2.48 14.11
C ARG A 197 -17.89 2.49 12.58
N GLU A 198 -19.05 2.13 12.07
CA GLU A 198 -19.30 2.13 10.63
C GLU A 198 -19.22 3.55 10.04
N GLN A 199 -19.82 4.53 10.71
CA GLN A 199 -19.77 5.93 10.28
C GLN A 199 -18.34 6.50 10.38
N GLU A 200 -17.61 6.13 11.43
CA GLU A 200 -16.21 6.53 11.61
C GLU A 200 -15.33 6.02 10.48
N VAL A 201 -15.44 4.74 10.15
CA VAL A 201 -14.72 4.11 9.05
C VAL A 201 -15.10 4.73 7.70
N SER A 202 -16.37 5.05 7.50
CA SER A 202 -16.87 5.77 6.32
C SER A 202 -16.24 7.15 6.16
N LEU A 203 -16.17 7.91 7.26
CA LEU A 203 -15.50 9.22 7.24
C LEU A 203 -14.02 9.10 6.93
N ILE A 204 -13.33 8.15 7.57
CA ILE A 204 -11.90 7.89 7.34
C ILE A 204 -11.66 7.57 5.87
N SER A 205 -12.42 6.64 5.28
CA SER A 205 -12.30 6.24 3.88
C SER A 205 -12.42 7.43 2.93
N ARG A 206 -13.47 8.25 3.11
CA ARG A 206 -13.69 9.46 2.32
C ARG A 206 -12.54 10.45 2.46
N GLN A 207 -12.04 10.66 3.68
CA GLN A 207 -10.91 11.55 3.92
C GLN A 207 -9.61 11.03 3.30
N LEU A 208 -9.37 9.72 3.29
CA LEU A 208 -8.22 9.12 2.61
C LEU A 208 -8.27 9.38 1.09
N LYS A 209 -9.45 9.27 0.47
CA LYS A 209 -9.63 9.64 -0.94
C LYS A 209 -9.37 11.12 -1.19
N ILE A 210 -9.77 11.99 -0.27
CA ILE A 210 -9.48 13.43 -0.35
C ILE A 210 -7.96 13.67 -0.26
N ILE A 211 -7.25 13.02 0.66
CA ILE A 211 -5.79 13.11 0.81
C ILE A 211 -5.09 12.65 -0.48
N ALA A 212 -5.51 11.53 -1.07
CA ALA A 212 -4.96 11.03 -2.33
C ALA A 212 -5.07 12.07 -3.46
N LYS A 213 -6.25 12.70 -3.61
CA LYS A 213 -6.48 13.76 -4.59
C LYS A 213 -5.69 15.03 -4.29
N GLU A 214 -5.67 15.46 -3.03
CA GLU A 214 -4.99 16.68 -2.60
C GLU A 214 -3.49 16.64 -2.86
N LEU A 215 -2.87 15.48 -2.54
CA LEU A 215 -1.42 15.29 -2.66
C LEU A 215 -1.02 14.75 -4.04
N SER A 216 -1.98 14.37 -4.89
CA SER A 216 -1.76 13.71 -6.18
C SER A 216 -0.81 12.52 -6.05
N ILE A 217 -1.09 11.62 -5.09
CA ILE A 217 -0.37 10.36 -4.86
C ILE A 217 -1.35 9.22 -4.63
N PRO A 218 -0.99 7.96 -4.96
CA PRO A 218 -1.74 6.80 -4.52
C PRO A 218 -1.69 6.67 -2.99
N VAL A 219 -2.85 6.34 -2.41
CA VAL A 219 -3.01 6.01 -0.98
C VAL A 219 -3.44 4.56 -0.88
N MET A 220 -2.62 3.74 -0.23
CA MET A 220 -2.90 2.33 0.04
C MET A 220 -3.32 2.18 1.49
N ALA A 221 -4.53 1.71 1.73
CA ALA A 221 -5.01 1.47 3.08
C ALA A 221 -5.29 -0.03 3.27
N LEU A 222 -4.66 -0.61 4.27
CA LEU A 222 -4.92 -1.98 4.65
C LEU A 222 -6.22 -2.09 5.42
N SER A 223 -6.97 -3.16 5.18
CA SER A 223 -8.25 -3.44 5.84
C SER A 223 -8.31 -4.90 6.27
N GLN A 224 -8.99 -5.15 7.38
CA GLN A 224 -9.27 -6.50 7.84
C GLN A 224 -10.65 -6.93 7.36
N LEU A 225 -10.75 -8.16 6.83
CA LEU A 225 -12.01 -8.73 6.37
C LEU A 225 -12.83 -9.34 7.51
N ASN A 226 -14.15 -9.39 7.32
CA ASN A 226 -15.09 -10.07 8.21
C ASN A 226 -14.77 -11.58 8.27
N ARG A 227 -15.09 -12.23 9.40
CA ARG A 227 -14.94 -13.69 9.59
C ARG A 227 -15.81 -14.53 8.68
N GLY A 228 -16.86 -13.97 8.09
CA GLY A 228 -17.76 -14.67 7.17
C GLY A 228 -17.05 -15.32 5.96
N VAL A 229 -15.89 -14.82 5.55
CA VAL A 229 -15.04 -15.45 4.52
C VAL A 229 -14.72 -16.92 4.85
N GLU A 230 -14.47 -17.21 6.14
CA GLU A 230 -14.01 -18.53 6.59
C GLU A 230 -15.13 -19.59 6.58
N SER A 231 -16.39 -19.17 6.49
CA SER A 231 -17.55 -20.07 6.44
C SER A 231 -17.85 -20.60 5.02
N ARG A 232 -17.29 -19.95 3.98
CA ARG A 232 -17.49 -20.39 2.59
C ARG A 232 -16.62 -21.60 2.24
N PRO A 233 -17.06 -22.49 1.35
CA PRO A 233 -16.26 -23.66 0.94
C PRO A 233 -14.92 -23.29 0.31
N ASP A 234 -14.90 -22.29 -0.57
CA ASP A 234 -13.70 -21.82 -1.29
C ASP A 234 -12.84 -20.87 -0.49
N LYS A 235 -13.40 -20.31 0.61
CA LYS A 235 -12.74 -19.33 1.50
C LYS A 235 -12.11 -18.14 0.74
N LYS A 236 -12.56 -17.91 -0.50
CA LYS A 236 -12.12 -16.75 -1.31
C LYS A 236 -12.84 -15.48 -0.83
N PRO A 237 -12.09 -14.38 -0.60
CA PRO A 237 -12.68 -13.10 -0.25
C PRO A 237 -13.42 -12.46 -1.43
N MET A 238 -14.47 -11.70 -1.14
CA MET A 238 -15.26 -10.91 -2.09
C MET A 238 -15.63 -9.54 -1.51
N LEU A 239 -16.10 -8.61 -2.34
CA LEU A 239 -16.42 -7.24 -1.92
C LEU A 239 -17.40 -7.17 -0.73
N SER A 240 -18.37 -8.08 -0.66
CA SER A 240 -19.30 -8.15 0.47
C SER A 240 -18.65 -8.44 1.82
N ASP A 241 -17.39 -8.93 1.85
CA ASP A 241 -16.66 -9.19 3.10
C ASP A 241 -16.09 -7.91 3.73
N LEU A 242 -16.14 -6.79 3.00
CA LEU A 242 -15.86 -5.44 3.50
C LEU A 242 -17.09 -4.82 4.22
N ARG A 243 -18.11 -5.59 4.55
CA ARG A 243 -19.48 -5.14 4.94
C ARG A 243 -19.58 -4.20 6.14
N GLU A 244 -18.66 -4.22 7.08
CA GLU A 244 -18.63 -3.21 8.16
C GLU A 244 -18.16 -1.84 7.62
N SER A 245 -17.97 -1.73 6.31
CA SER A 245 -17.37 -0.60 5.63
C SER A 245 -17.85 -0.50 4.18
N GLY A 246 -19.17 -0.61 3.93
CA GLY A 246 -19.75 -0.48 2.58
C GLY A 246 -19.34 0.80 1.85
N SER A 247 -19.03 1.85 2.61
CA SER A 247 -18.47 3.09 2.08
C SER A 247 -17.03 2.96 1.59
N ILE A 248 -16.20 2.07 2.19
CA ILE A 248 -14.82 1.84 1.73
C ILE A 248 -14.84 1.35 0.28
N GLU A 249 -15.75 0.40 -0.02
CA GLU A 249 -15.89 -0.10 -1.38
C GLU A 249 -16.28 1.03 -2.34
N GLN A 250 -17.19 1.92 -1.94
CA GLN A 250 -17.65 3.01 -2.81
C GLN A 250 -16.56 4.05 -3.06
N ASP A 251 -15.81 4.43 -2.04
CA ASP A 251 -14.77 5.46 -2.11
C ASP A 251 -13.51 4.97 -2.84
N ALA A 252 -13.18 3.66 -2.73
CA ALA A 252 -12.00 3.07 -3.34
C ALA A 252 -12.05 3.06 -4.87
N ASP A 253 -10.94 3.39 -5.51
CA ASP A 253 -10.74 3.22 -6.94
C ASP A 253 -10.36 1.78 -7.27
N MET A 254 -9.59 1.14 -6.38
CA MET A 254 -9.21 -0.25 -6.49
C MET A 254 -9.39 -0.98 -5.16
N VAL A 255 -9.89 -2.20 -5.21
CA VAL A 255 -9.99 -3.12 -4.06
C VAL A 255 -9.29 -4.41 -4.41
N MET A 256 -8.33 -4.79 -3.59
CA MET A 256 -7.59 -6.03 -3.71
C MET A 256 -7.73 -6.88 -2.46
N PHE A 257 -7.77 -8.19 -2.66
CA PHE A 257 -7.73 -9.16 -1.59
C PHE A 257 -6.47 -10.01 -1.67
N ILE A 258 -5.96 -10.40 -0.50
CA ILE A 258 -4.89 -11.39 -0.41
C ILE A 258 -5.49 -12.69 0.11
N HIS A 259 -5.35 -13.74 -0.70
CA HIS A 259 -5.82 -15.08 -0.38
C HIS A 259 -4.65 -16.06 -0.40
N ARG A 260 -4.52 -16.87 0.66
CA ARG A 260 -3.52 -17.92 0.76
C ARG A 260 -4.22 -19.23 1.10
N PRO A 261 -4.48 -20.08 0.07
CA PRO A 261 -5.21 -21.33 0.24
C PRO A 261 -4.58 -22.27 1.28
N GLU A 262 -3.25 -22.32 1.33
CA GLU A 262 -2.49 -23.16 2.29
C GLU A 262 -2.84 -22.87 3.76
N LYS A 263 -3.22 -21.62 4.11
CA LYS A 263 -3.62 -21.24 5.47
C LYS A 263 -4.94 -21.87 5.90
N TYR A 264 -5.71 -22.35 4.92
CA TYR A 264 -6.96 -23.08 5.11
C TYR A 264 -6.83 -24.57 4.89
N GLY A 265 -5.58 -25.08 4.72
CA GLY A 265 -5.31 -26.50 4.46
C GLY A 265 -5.56 -26.91 3.00
N ILE A 266 -5.80 -25.96 2.10
CA ILE A 266 -5.96 -26.21 0.66
C ILE A 266 -4.58 -26.15 0.02
N THR A 267 -3.97 -27.28 -0.26
CA THR A 267 -2.58 -27.39 -0.73
C THR A 267 -2.45 -27.70 -2.22
N VAL A 268 -3.55 -28.05 -2.88
CA VAL A 268 -3.61 -28.31 -4.31
C VAL A 268 -4.84 -27.66 -4.92
N ASP A 269 -4.75 -27.28 -6.19
CA ASP A 269 -5.88 -26.77 -6.95
C ASP A 269 -6.71 -27.93 -7.57
N ASN A 270 -7.75 -27.59 -8.33
CA ASN A 270 -8.61 -28.58 -9.02
C ASN A 270 -7.88 -29.34 -10.12
N GLU A 271 -6.75 -28.87 -10.60
CA GLU A 271 -5.90 -29.46 -11.64
C GLU A 271 -4.75 -30.29 -11.04
N GLY A 272 -4.61 -30.30 -9.71
CA GLY A 272 -3.57 -31.02 -8.99
C GLY A 272 -2.25 -30.24 -8.82
N ASN A 273 -2.20 -28.96 -9.19
CA ASN A 273 -1.03 -28.13 -8.98
C ASN A 273 -0.87 -27.72 -7.51
N SER A 274 0.37 -27.64 -7.03
CA SER A 274 0.66 -27.23 -5.65
C SER A 274 0.36 -25.75 -5.41
N LEU A 275 -0.40 -25.47 -4.37
CA LEU A 275 -0.70 -24.12 -3.88
C LEU A 275 0.16 -23.71 -2.68
N LEU A 276 1.17 -24.53 -2.32
CA LEU A 276 2.07 -24.23 -1.20
C LEU A 276 2.93 -22.99 -1.52
N GLY A 277 2.94 -22.04 -0.59
CA GLY A 277 3.66 -20.78 -0.75
C GLY A 277 3.04 -19.83 -1.78
N ILE A 278 1.86 -20.12 -2.31
CA ILE A 278 1.16 -19.23 -3.24
C ILE A 278 0.28 -18.23 -2.44
N ALA A 279 0.43 -16.96 -2.79
CA ALA A 279 -0.46 -15.89 -2.37
C ALA A 279 -1.15 -15.30 -3.61
N THR A 280 -2.45 -15.48 -3.71
CA THR A 280 -3.25 -14.91 -4.80
C THR A 280 -3.69 -13.51 -4.43
N ILE A 281 -3.33 -12.54 -5.25
CA ILE A 281 -3.81 -11.15 -5.19
C ILE A 281 -5.02 -11.05 -6.10
N ILE A 282 -6.20 -10.88 -5.52
CA ILE A 282 -7.47 -10.79 -6.23
C ILE A 282 -7.82 -9.32 -6.39
N ILE A 283 -7.81 -8.81 -7.61
CA ILE A 283 -8.28 -7.45 -7.94
C ILE A 283 -9.79 -7.55 -8.15
N ALA A 284 -10.55 -7.24 -7.09
CA ALA A 284 -12.01 -7.41 -7.09
C ALA A 284 -12.75 -6.16 -7.59
N LYS A 285 -12.11 -4.99 -7.53
CA LYS A 285 -12.61 -3.74 -8.09
C LYS A 285 -11.46 -2.94 -8.68
N HIS A 286 -11.65 -2.40 -9.87
CA HIS A 286 -10.73 -1.47 -10.50
C HIS A 286 -11.52 -0.49 -11.37
N ARG A 287 -11.57 0.80 -11.00
CA ARG A 287 -12.36 1.81 -11.74
C ARG A 287 -11.83 2.09 -13.13
N SER A 288 -10.51 2.02 -13.30
CA SER A 288 -9.82 2.42 -14.54
C SER A 288 -9.18 1.25 -15.29
N GLY A 289 -9.46 -0.02 -14.88
CA GLY A 289 -8.82 -1.18 -15.49
C GLY A 289 -9.56 -2.48 -15.25
N ALA A 290 -8.88 -3.59 -15.58
CA ALA A 290 -9.43 -4.94 -15.45
C ALA A 290 -9.43 -5.44 -14.00
N VAL A 291 -10.34 -6.34 -13.70
CA VAL A 291 -10.33 -7.20 -12.51
C VAL A 291 -9.68 -8.52 -12.86
N GLY A 292 -9.14 -9.23 -11.87
CA GLY A 292 -8.47 -10.52 -12.13
C GLY A 292 -7.71 -11.01 -10.90
N GLU A 293 -6.94 -12.07 -11.11
CA GLU A 293 -6.13 -12.70 -10.08
C GLU A 293 -4.67 -12.76 -10.52
N VAL A 294 -3.75 -12.44 -9.60
CA VAL A 294 -2.30 -12.53 -9.81
C VAL A 294 -1.71 -13.39 -8.70
N ASN A 295 -0.95 -14.42 -9.07
CA ASN A 295 -0.27 -15.27 -8.11
C ASN A 295 1.14 -14.74 -7.83
N LEU A 296 1.47 -14.62 -6.54
CA LEU A 296 2.79 -14.29 -6.04
C LEU A 296 3.28 -15.42 -5.13
N ARG A 297 4.60 -15.53 -4.96
CA ARG A 297 5.22 -16.47 -4.04
C ARG A 297 5.41 -15.84 -2.67
N PHE A 298 4.86 -16.45 -1.64
CA PHE A 298 5.05 -16.05 -0.26
C PHE A 298 6.17 -16.87 0.38
N ARG A 299 7.23 -16.21 0.85
CA ARG A 299 8.32 -16.82 1.61
C ARG A 299 8.12 -16.56 3.10
N ALA A 300 7.69 -17.57 3.82
CA ALA A 300 7.31 -17.45 5.23
C ALA A 300 8.50 -17.09 6.12
N GLU A 301 9.66 -17.68 5.86
CA GLU A 301 10.90 -17.44 6.58
C GLU A 301 11.42 -16.01 6.48
N LEU A 302 11.13 -15.33 5.35
CA LEU A 302 11.52 -13.94 5.08
C LEU A 302 10.38 -12.96 5.34
N THR A 303 9.19 -13.48 5.62
CA THR A 303 7.93 -12.71 5.75
C THR A 303 7.68 -11.75 4.58
N CYS A 304 8.01 -12.14 3.34
CA CYS A 304 7.88 -11.32 2.15
C CYS A 304 7.15 -12.05 1.01
N LEU A 305 6.73 -11.26 0.00
CA LEU A 305 6.24 -11.78 -1.27
C LEU A 305 7.26 -11.50 -2.37
N LEU A 306 7.44 -12.47 -3.25
CA LEU A 306 8.29 -12.42 -4.42
C LEU A 306 7.47 -12.67 -5.68
N TYR A 307 7.99 -12.27 -6.81
CA TYR A 307 7.44 -12.63 -8.10
C TYR A 307 7.66 -14.13 -8.39
N THR A 308 6.71 -14.79 -9.05
CA THR A 308 6.80 -16.24 -9.32
C THR A 308 7.92 -16.64 -10.28
N SER A 309 8.39 -15.72 -11.14
CA SER A 309 9.53 -15.98 -12.05
C SER A 309 10.90 -15.86 -11.39
N ASP A 310 11.02 -15.07 -10.29
CA ASP A 310 12.27 -14.97 -9.52
C ASP A 310 12.62 -16.31 -8.82
N ALA A 311 11.67 -17.25 -8.78
CA ALA A 311 11.86 -18.59 -8.24
C ALA A 311 12.56 -19.57 -9.23
N ALA A 312 12.80 -19.16 -10.47
CA ALA A 312 13.52 -19.98 -11.46
C ALA A 312 15.05 -19.77 -11.39
N ASP A 313 15.51 -18.63 -10.85
CA ASP A 313 16.93 -18.31 -10.67
C ASP A 313 17.57 -18.92 -9.39
N ASP A 314 16.76 -19.46 -8.47
CA ASP A 314 17.25 -20.16 -7.26
C ASP A 314 17.82 -21.58 -7.55
N ARG A 315 18.11 -21.92 -8.81
CA ARG A 315 18.77 -23.18 -9.21
C ARG A 315 20.16 -22.93 -9.79
N ILE A 316 21.02 -22.28 -9.00
CA ILE A 316 22.48 -22.38 -9.20
C ILE A 316 23.11 -22.65 -7.83
#